data_a13150c2a2896827846ab3cac039c067
#
_entry.id   a13150c2a2896827846ab3cac039c067
#
_cell.length_a   1.000
_cell.length_b   1.000
_cell.length_c   1.000
_cell.angle_alpha   90.00
_cell.angle_beta   90.00
_cell.angle_gamma   90.00
#
_symmetry.space_group_name_H-M   'P 1'
#
loop_
_entity.id
_entity.type
_entity.pdbx_description
1 polymer ?
#
loop_
_entity_poly.entity_id
_entity_poly.type
_entity_poly.pdbx_seq_one_letter_code
_entity_poly.pdbx_strand_id
1 'polypeptide(L)'
;MRKKIVAGNWKMNTLPAEGVELAKEVAAGRKDVCDAVTMIVCPPFTHLYSVIETLKGANIAVGAQDCATEVKGAYTGEVSAEMIAALGCEYVILGHSERRQYYGETSETLNKKMARAYENNLKPIYCVGENLEEREAGRHFEVCKQQIEEVVFNLTEEQFESLVIAYEPVWAIGTGKTATAEQAEEIHAYIREVLRSKFGAKAEECPILYGGSCKPSNAGEIFSKENVDGGLIGGAALKAEDFLGIGKAF
;
A
#
# COMPACT_ATOMS: atom_id res chain seq x y z
N MET A 1 -7.46 10.92 -15.24
CA MET A 1 -7.56 9.43 -15.13
C MET A 1 -6.73 9.03 -13.92
N ARG A 2 -7.27 8.24 -12.98
CA ARG A 2 -6.57 7.80 -11.76
C ARG A 2 -5.31 6.99 -12.11
N LYS A 3 -4.27 7.14 -11.29
CA LYS A 3 -3.05 6.34 -11.43
C LYS A 3 -3.34 4.87 -11.16
N LYS A 4 -2.83 3.98 -12.00
CA LYS A 4 -2.85 2.54 -11.77
C LYS A 4 -1.58 2.15 -11.03
N ILE A 5 -1.71 1.46 -9.88
CA ILE A 5 -0.60 1.17 -8.99
C ILE A 5 -0.59 -0.30 -8.60
N VAL A 6 0.55 -0.96 -8.75
CA VAL A 6 0.79 -2.31 -8.22
C VAL A 6 1.97 -2.23 -7.26
N ALA A 7 1.67 -2.31 -5.96
CA ALA A 7 2.66 -2.21 -4.88
C ALA A 7 2.89 -3.59 -4.26
N GLY A 8 4.13 -4.06 -4.25
CA GLY A 8 4.54 -5.34 -3.68
C GLY A 8 5.02 -5.19 -2.25
N ASN A 9 4.20 -5.53 -1.27
CA ASN A 9 4.59 -5.61 0.12
C ASN A 9 5.26 -6.97 0.38
N TRP A 10 6.59 -6.98 0.51
CA TRP A 10 7.36 -8.21 0.75
C TRP A 10 7.21 -8.72 2.18
N LYS A 11 6.63 -7.90 3.07
CA LYS A 11 6.49 -8.19 4.49
C LYS A 11 7.86 -8.57 5.11
N MET A 12 7.88 -9.47 6.09
CA MET A 12 9.10 -9.95 6.73
C MET A 12 9.62 -11.20 6.00
N ASN A 13 10.00 -11.03 4.74
CA ASN A 13 10.53 -12.13 3.92
C ASN A 13 11.82 -11.73 3.22
N THR A 14 12.54 -12.74 2.74
CA THR A 14 13.84 -12.69 2.06
C THR A 14 15.00 -12.26 2.97
N LEU A 15 16.17 -12.72 2.61
CA LEU A 15 17.44 -12.17 3.08
C LEU A 15 17.90 -11.06 2.12
N PRO A 16 18.80 -10.14 2.51
CA PRO A 16 19.19 -9.01 1.64
C PRO A 16 19.66 -9.44 0.24
N ALA A 17 20.44 -10.51 0.13
CA ALA A 17 20.89 -11.02 -1.18
C ALA A 17 19.73 -11.56 -2.04
N GLU A 18 18.80 -12.29 -1.43
CA GLU A 18 17.60 -12.80 -2.11
C GLU A 18 16.70 -11.65 -2.58
N GLY A 19 16.55 -10.61 -1.75
CA GLY A 19 15.80 -9.40 -2.10
C GLY A 19 16.43 -8.65 -3.29
N VAL A 20 17.75 -8.61 -3.38
CA VAL A 20 18.44 -8.03 -4.54
C VAL A 20 18.18 -8.85 -5.81
N GLU A 21 18.23 -10.19 -5.74
CA GLU A 21 17.92 -11.03 -6.91
C GLU A 21 16.47 -10.87 -7.34
N LEU A 22 15.51 -10.88 -6.41
CA LEU A 22 14.10 -10.61 -6.73
C LEU A 22 13.92 -9.23 -7.38
N ALA A 23 14.60 -8.20 -6.89
CA ALA A 23 14.55 -6.86 -7.48
C ALA A 23 15.09 -6.84 -8.92
N LYS A 24 16.21 -7.55 -9.20
CA LYS A 24 16.76 -7.69 -10.55
C LYS A 24 15.78 -8.38 -11.51
N GLU A 25 15.14 -9.45 -11.06
CA GLU A 25 14.15 -10.18 -11.86
C GLU A 25 12.94 -9.28 -12.20
N VAL A 26 12.43 -8.53 -11.21
CA VAL A 26 11.33 -7.58 -11.42
C VAL A 26 11.76 -6.48 -12.39
N ALA A 27 12.97 -5.91 -12.24
CA ALA A 27 13.51 -4.89 -13.13
C ALA A 27 13.64 -5.40 -14.57
N ALA A 28 14.12 -6.62 -14.77
CA ALA A 28 14.28 -7.22 -16.10
C ALA A 28 12.94 -7.38 -16.85
N GLY A 29 11.86 -7.69 -16.11
CA GLY A 29 10.52 -7.84 -16.68
C GLY A 29 9.68 -6.57 -16.72
N ARG A 30 10.15 -5.45 -16.15
CA ARG A 30 9.38 -4.18 -16.07
C ARG A 30 8.92 -3.67 -17.44
N LYS A 31 9.74 -3.84 -18.46
CA LYS A 31 9.44 -3.43 -19.86
C LYS A 31 8.19 -4.09 -20.44
N ASP A 32 7.75 -5.21 -19.87
CA ASP A 32 6.58 -5.96 -20.33
C ASP A 32 5.29 -5.48 -19.66
N VAL A 33 5.38 -4.57 -18.68
CA VAL A 33 4.25 -3.91 -18.00
C VAL A 33 4.06 -2.52 -18.59
N CYS A 34 2.81 -2.15 -18.86
CA CYS A 34 2.47 -0.83 -19.40
C CYS A 34 3.09 0.30 -18.57
N ASP A 35 3.68 1.31 -19.21
CA ASP A 35 4.31 2.45 -18.52
C ASP A 35 3.32 3.30 -17.70
N ALA A 36 2.03 3.24 -18.05
CA ALA A 36 0.97 3.90 -17.28
C ALA A 36 0.73 3.26 -15.90
N VAL A 37 1.26 2.04 -15.65
CA VAL A 37 1.18 1.36 -14.37
C VAL A 37 2.41 1.70 -13.53
N THR A 38 2.18 2.30 -12.36
CA THR A 38 3.22 2.53 -11.36
C THR A 38 3.49 1.23 -10.62
N MET A 39 4.70 0.67 -10.77
CA MET A 39 5.18 -0.48 -10.01
C MET A 39 5.95 0.00 -8.79
N ILE A 40 5.63 -0.55 -7.61
CA ILE A 40 6.30 -0.22 -6.35
C ILE A 40 6.73 -1.52 -5.68
N VAL A 41 7.93 -1.58 -5.11
CA VAL A 41 8.34 -2.67 -4.21
C VAL A 41 8.60 -2.13 -2.82
N CYS A 42 8.09 -2.83 -1.80
CA CYS A 42 8.23 -2.45 -0.40
C CYS A 42 8.94 -3.58 0.36
N PRO A 43 10.28 -3.63 0.31
CA PRO A 43 11.08 -4.64 1.01
C PRO A 43 11.23 -4.31 2.50
N PRO A 44 11.71 -5.25 3.36
CA PRO A 44 12.13 -4.95 4.72
C PRO A 44 13.17 -3.82 4.78
N PHE A 45 13.24 -3.11 5.90
CA PHE A 45 14.20 -2.00 6.10
C PHE A 45 15.65 -2.38 5.80
N THR A 46 16.05 -3.61 6.14
CA THR A 46 17.41 -4.15 5.93
C THR A 46 17.79 -4.24 4.45
N HIS A 47 16.84 -4.18 3.54
CA HIS A 47 17.06 -4.34 2.10
C HIS A 47 16.97 -3.02 1.33
N LEU A 48 16.39 -1.96 1.94
CA LEU A 48 16.02 -0.73 1.24
C LEU A 48 17.17 -0.19 0.40
N TYR A 49 18.36 0.02 1.01
CA TYR A 49 19.50 0.58 0.30
C TYR A 49 19.89 -0.26 -0.93
N SER A 50 20.05 -1.57 -0.75
CA SER A 50 20.51 -2.46 -1.83
C SER A 50 19.45 -2.62 -2.93
N VAL A 51 18.17 -2.64 -2.58
CA VAL A 51 17.07 -2.73 -3.56
C VAL A 51 16.95 -1.43 -4.34
N ILE A 52 17.06 -0.26 -3.69
CA ILE A 52 17.05 1.04 -4.36
C ILE A 52 18.21 1.13 -5.37
N GLU A 53 19.43 0.76 -4.97
CA GLU A 53 20.58 0.76 -5.87
C GLU A 53 20.37 -0.18 -7.08
N THR A 54 19.75 -1.34 -6.84
CA THR A 54 19.45 -2.34 -7.89
C THR A 54 18.41 -1.82 -8.90
N LEU A 55 17.43 -1.06 -8.43
CA LEU A 55 16.31 -0.59 -9.25
C LEU A 55 16.55 0.77 -9.92
N LYS A 56 17.73 1.38 -9.76
CA LYS A 56 18.06 2.64 -10.43
C LYS A 56 17.85 2.53 -11.95
N GLY A 57 17.00 3.40 -12.48
CA GLY A 57 16.68 3.45 -13.91
C GLY A 57 15.68 2.40 -14.40
N ALA A 58 15.14 1.55 -13.52
CA ALA A 58 14.18 0.50 -13.91
C ALA A 58 12.72 0.97 -13.99
N ASN A 59 12.42 2.24 -13.71
CA ASN A 59 11.04 2.76 -13.62
C ASN A 59 10.17 1.96 -12.64
N ILE A 60 10.73 1.64 -11.47
CA ILE A 60 10.09 0.97 -10.34
C ILE A 60 10.40 1.80 -9.10
N ALA A 61 9.36 2.24 -8.40
CA ALA A 61 9.51 2.97 -7.16
C ALA A 61 9.78 2.02 -5.99
N VAL A 62 10.41 2.53 -4.94
CA VAL A 62 10.64 1.79 -3.70
C VAL A 62 9.88 2.46 -2.56
N GLY A 63 9.23 1.66 -1.73
CA GLY A 63 8.55 2.09 -0.52
C GLY A 63 9.08 1.38 0.72
N ALA A 64 8.94 2.01 1.87
CA ALA A 64 9.15 1.37 3.16
C ALA A 64 7.86 0.72 3.68
N GLN A 65 7.99 -0.26 4.57
CA GLN A 65 6.84 -0.97 5.15
C GLN A 65 6.24 -0.27 6.38
N ASP A 66 6.93 0.73 6.91
CA ASP A 66 6.52 1.56 8.05
C ASP A 66 7.50 2.74 8.23
N CYS A 67 7.21 3.66 9.17
CA CYS A 67 8.17 4.62 9.72
C CYS A 67 7.89 4.90 11.19
N ALA A 68 8.86 5.47 11.91
CA ALA A 68 8.69 5.91 13.29
C ALA A 68 7.76 7.14 13.40
N THR A 69 7.15 7.31 14.57
CA THR A 69 6.39 8.52 14.94
C THR A 69 7.28 9.72 15.18
N GLU A 70 8.55 9.48 15.51
CA GLU A 70 9.52 10.47 15.95
C GLU A 70 10.50 10.86 14.85
N VAL A 71 11.00 12.09 14.92
CA VAL A 71 11.95 12.59 13.92
C VAL A 71 13.32 11.94 14.10
N LYS A 72 13.84 11.93 15.34
CA LYS A 72 15.14 11.37 15.73
C LYS A 72 15.26 11.30 17.25
N GLY A 73 16.25 10.59 17.76
CA GLY A 73 16.60 10.60 19.17
C GLY A 73 16.75 9.21 19.79
N ALA A 74 16.40 9.10 21.07
CA ALA A 74 16.57 7.88 21.86
C ALA A 74 15.43 6.87 21.63
N TYR A 75 15.30 6.39 20.41
CA TYR A 75 14.28 5.43 19.95
C TYR A 75 14.95 4.21 19.34
N THR A 76 15.70 3.47 20.16
CA THR A 76 16.49 2.33 19.71
C THR A 76 15.65 1.31 18.95
N GLY A 77 16.06 1.02 17.69
CA GLY A 77 15.38 0.08 16.80
C GLY A 77 14.42 0.71 15.80
N GLU A 78 14.04 1.99 15.99
CA GLU A 78 13.15 2.71 15.08
C GLU A 78 13.87 3.27 13.85
N VAL A 79 13.13 3.39 12.74
CA VAL A 79 13.59 3.99 11.48
C VAL A 79 12.72 5.20 11.16
N SER A 80 13.31 6.40 11.14
CA SER A 80 12.56 7.63 10.90
C SER A 80 12.20 7.80 9.41
N ALA A 81 11.17 8.60 9.14
CA ALA A 81 10.80 8.97 7.76
C ALA A 81 11.94 9.70 7.04
N GLU A 82 12.73 10.53 7.74
CA GLU A 82 13.92 11.18 7.19
C GLU A 82 14.97 10.16 6.72
N MET A 83 15.26 9.11 7.53
CA MET A 83 16.19 8.04 7.14
C MET A 83 15.70 7.31 5.89
N ILE A 84 14.39 7.01 5.81
CA ILE A 84 13.76 6.32 4.68
C ILE A 84 13.86 7.18 3.41
N ALA A 85 13.48 8.45 3.49
CA ALA A 85 13.54 9.38 2.37
C ALA A 85 14.99 9.61 1.88
N ALA A 86 15.95 9.72 2.81
CA ALA A 86 17.37 9.89 2.49
C ALA A 86 17.97 8.71 1.71
N LEU A 87 17.41 7.51 1.83
CA LEU A 87 17.79 6.36 1.00
C LEU A 87 17.27 6.47 -0.44
N GLY A 88 16.22 7.29 -0.69
CA GLY A 88 15.56 7.41 -1.99
C GLY A 88 14.23 6.65 -2.09
N CYS A 89 13.63 6.26 -0.98
CA CYS A 89 12.24 5.77 -0.97
C CYS A 89 11.28 6.88 -1.37
N GLU A 90 10.27 6.54 -2.14
CA GLU A 90 9.19 7.45 -2.53
C GLU A 90 7.90 7.21 -1.76
N TYR A 91 7.67 5.99 -1.29
CA TYR A 91 6.43 5.56 -0.64
C TYR A 91 6.69 5.01 0.76
N VAL A 92 5.63 4.98 1.58
CA VAL A 92 5.64 4.29 2.86
C VAL A 92 4.26 3.69 3.14
N ILE A 93 4.21 2.41 3.53
CA ILE A 93 2.98 1.74 3.96
C ILE A 93 2.72 2.15 5.41
N LEU A 94 1.52 2.62 5.72
CA LEU A 94 1.10 3.01 7.06
C LEU A 94 -0.24 2.36 7.42
N GLY A 95 -0.37 1.88 8.65
CA GLY A 95 -1.61 1.30 9.15
C GLY A 95 -1.94 -0.08 8.61
N HIS A 96 -0.96 -0.81 8.05
CA HIS A 96 -1.17 -2.19 7.59
C HIS A 96 -1.81 -3.04 8.71
N SER A 97 -2.75 -3.92 8.36
CA SER A 97 -3.52 -4.73 9.31
C SER A 97 -2.64 -5.50 10.30
N GLU A 98 -1.50 -6.06 9.86
CA GLU A 98 -0.54 -6.73 10.73
C GLU A 98 0.03 -5.79 11.81
N ARG A 99 0.26 -4.51 11.47
CA ARG A 99 0.77 -3.55 12.46
C ARG A 99 -0.28 -3.10 13.44
N ARG A 100 -1.53 -2.94 13.00
CA ARG A 100 -2.66 -2.70 13.90
C ARG A 100 -2.86 -3.87 14.86
N GLN A 101 -2.81 -5.10 14.36
CA GLN A 101 -3.08 -6.31 15.12
C GLN A 101 -1.93 -6.70 16.07
N TYR A 102 -0.69 -6.67 15.60
CA TYR A 102 0.45 -7.24 16.35
C TYR A 102 1.28 -6.19 17.10
N TYR A 103 1.24 -4.95 16.66
CA TYR A 103 2.06 -3.85 17.21
C TYR A 103 1.22 -2.72 17.80
N GLY A 104 -0.11 -2.86 17.84
CA GLY A 104 -1.00 -1.91 18.50
C GLY A 104 -1.02 -0.53 17.84
N GLU A 105 -0.85 -0.45 16.52
CA GLU A 105 -0.99 0.83 15.82
C GLU A 105 -2.40 1.38 15.95
N THR A 106 -2.50 2.62 16.42
CA THR A 106 -3.74 3.35 16.62
C THR A 106 -3.83 4.53 15.65
N SER A 107 -5.02 5.11 15.51
CA SER A 107 -5.20 6.33 14.71
C SER A 107 -4.33 7.49 15.22
N GLU A 108 -4.07 7.57 16.54
CA GLU A 108 -3.16 8.58 17.10
C GLU A 108 -1.72 8.39 16.59
N THR A 109 -1.19 7.16 16.66
CA THR A 109 0.15 6.87 16.17
C THR A 109 0.25 7.05 14.66
N LEU A 110 -0.79 6.68 13.93
CA LEU A 110 -0.85 6.83 12.47
C LEU A 110 -0.91 8.29 12.03
N ASN A 111 -1.62 9.16 12.75
CA ASN A 111 -1.59 10.60 12.48
C ASN A 111 -0.16 11.17 12.62
N LYS A 112 0.59 10.75 13.63
CA LYS A 112 2.00 11.14 13.79
C LYS A 112 2.86 10.64 12.63
N LYS A 113 2.72 9.37 12.23
CA LYS A 113 3.45 8.79 11.11
C LYS A 113 3.12 9.46 9.77
N MET A 114 1.83 9.78 9.54
CA MET A 114 1.41 10.54 8.35
C MET A 114 2.11 11.90 8.29
N ALA A 115 2.14 12.64 9.41
CA ALA A 115 2.86 13.90 9.48
C ALA A 115 4.35 13.74 9.15
N ARG A 116 5.02 12.72 9.73
CA ARG A 116 6.45 12.44 9.44
C ARG A 116 6.68 12.09 7.98
N ALA A 117 5.80 11.29 7.38
CA ALA A 117 5.91 10.94 5.97
C ALA A 117 5.82 12.18 5.06
N TYR A 118 4.82 13.03 5.27
CA TYR A 118 4.65 14.24 4.45
C TYR A 118 5.77 15.28 4.67
N GLU A 119 6.26 15.45 5.88
CA GLU A 119 7.41 16.31 6.17
C GLU A 119 8.67 15.90 5.41
N ASN A 120 8.77 14.64 4.99
CA ASN A 120 9.90 14.08 4.26
C ASN A 120 9.55 13.73 2.80
N ASN A 121 8.46 14.25 2.26
CA ASN A 121 8.01 14.04 0.87
C ASN A 121 7.76 12.56 0.51
N LEU A 122 7.52 11.70 1.49
CA LEU A 122 7.07 10.33 1.24
C LEU A 122 5.58 10.33 0.92
N LYS A 123 5.17 9.46 0.00
CA LYS A 123 3.78 9.25 -0.39
C LYS A 123 3.21 8.08 0.42
N PRO A 124 2.28 8.32 1.37
CA PRO A 124 1.70 7.24 2.15
C PRO A 124 0.82 6.31 1.31
N ILE A 125 0.96 4.99 1.54
CA ILE A 125 -0.01 3.97 1.18
C ILE A 125 -0.73 3.63 2.50
N TYR A 126 -1.88 4.27 2.72
CA TYR A 126 -2.62 4.15 3.98
C TYR A 126 -3.59 2.98 3.92
N CYS A 127 -3.39 2.01 4.81
CA CYS A 127 -4.18 0.79 4.86
C CYS A 127 -5.40 0.93 5.78
N VAL A 128 -6.54 0.51 5.27
CA VAL A 128 -7.82 0.43 5.99
C VAL A 128 -8.48 -0.92 5.71
N GLY A 129 -9.26 -1.42 6.66
CA GLY A 129 -9.99 -2.66 6.45
C GLY A 129 -10.52 -3.25 7.74
N GLU A 130 -11.48 -4.15 7.59
CA GLU A 130 -12.19 -4.82 8.67
C GLU A 130 -11.68 -6.24 8.88
N ASN A 131 -11.78 -6.71 10.12
CA ASN A 131 -11.54 -8.10 10.48
C ASN A 131 -12.80 -8.99 10.24
N LEU A 132 -12.70 -10.30 10.49
CA LEU A 132 -13.79 -11.24 10.25
C LEU A 132 -15.02 -10.96 11.12
N GLU A 133 -14.81 -10.66 12.40
CA GLU A 133 -15.90 -10.37 13.34
C GLU A 133 -16.68 -9.11 12.91
N GLU A 134 -15.97 -8.08 12.51
CA GLU A 134 -16.57 -6.83 12.01
C GLU A 134 -17.33 -7.06 10.70
N ARG A 135 -16.78 -7.90 9.80
CA ARG A 135 -17.45 -8.29 8.56
C ARG A 135 -18.73 -9.06 8.80
N GLU A 136 -18.69 -10.08 9.66
CA GLU A 136 -19.86 -10.91 10.02
C GLU A 136 -20.94 -10.11 10.74
N ALA A 137 -20.54 -9.10 11.52
CA ALA A 137 -21.45 -8.16 12.17
C ALA A 137 -22.03 -7.09 11.21
N GLY A 138 -21.64 -7.08 9.93
CA GLY A 138 -22.08 -6.08 8.94
C GLY A 138 -21.50 -4.69 9.15
N ARG A 139 -20.43 -4.53 9.94
CA ARG A 139 -19.82 -3.24 10.31
C ARG A 139 -18.65 -2.80 9.43
N HIS A 140 -18.37 -3.54 8.36
CA HIS A 140 -17.20 -3.27 7.49
C HIS A 140 -17.17 -1.85 6.90
N PHE A 141 -18.31 -1.29 6.53
CA PHE A 141 -18.41 0.10 6.07
C PHE A 141 -18.08 1.11 7.18
N GLU A 142 -18.65 0.90 8.36
CA GLU A 142 -18.44 1.75 9.52
C GLU A 142 -16.95 1.76 9.94
N VAL A 143 -16.32 0.59 10.00
CA VAL A 143 -14.90 0.44 10.35
C VAL A 143 -14.00 1.16 9.35
N CYS A 144 -14.19 0.95 8.05
CA CYS A 144 -13.40 1.64 7.03
C CYS A 144 -13.61 3.15 7.08
N LYS A 145 -14.85 3.60 7.25
CA LYS A 145 -15.17 5.01 7.42
C LYS A 145 -14.46 5.62 8.62
N GLN A 146 -14.56 4.99 9.79
CA GLN A 146 -13.90 5.46 11.01
C GLN A 146 -12.38 5.57 10.83
N GLN A 147 -11.72 4.54 10.28
CA GLN A 147 -10.29 4.56 10.04
C GLN A 147 -9.87 5.70 9.08
N ILE A 148 -10.69 6.03 8.09
CA ILE A 148 -10.44 7.15 7.18
C ILE A 148 -10.67 8.49 7.89
N GLU A 149 -11.79 8.66 8.58
CA GLU A 149 -12.13 9.91 9.25
C GLU A 149 -11.11 10.29 10.33
N GLU A 150 -10.65 9.31 11.12
CA GLU A 150 -9.71 9.54 12.20
C GLU A 150 -8.29 9.93 11.74
N VAL A 151 -7.91 9.60 10.50
CA VAL A 151 -6.54 9.85 10.00
C VAL A 151 -6.56 10.72 8.74
N VAL A 152 -7.26 10.28 7.69
CA VAL A 152 -7.21 10.96 6.38
C VAL A 152 -7.88 12.33 6.41
N PHE A 153 -8.93 12.51 7.21
CA PHE A 153 -9.62 13.80 7.30
C PHE A 153 -8.79 14.90 8.00
N ASN A 154 -7.68 14.55 8.62
CA ASN A 154 -6.73 15.50 9.19
C ASN A 154 -5.70 16.03 8.18
N LEU A 155 -5.70 15.49 6.95
CA LEU A 155 -4.79 15.93 5.89
C LEU A 155 -5.24 17.24 5.27
N THR A 156 -4.28 18.04 4.82
CA THR A 156 -4.54 19.16 3.90
C THR A 156 -4.89 18.62 2.50
N GLU A 157 -5.48 19.47 1.66
CA GLU A 157 -5.78 19.10 0.28
C GLU A 157 -4.52 18.74 -0.53
N GLU A 158 -3.40 19.44 -0.29
CA GLU A 158 -2.11 19.19 -0.92
C GLU A 158 -1.54 17.81 -0.51
N GLN A 159 -1.61 17.49 0.78
CA GLN A 159 -1.19 16.17 1.29
C GLN A 159 -2.05 15.05 0.69
N PHE A 160 -3.36 15.27 0.59
CA PHE A 160 -4.29 14.29 0.03
C PHE A 160 -3.99 13.95 -1.44
N GLU A 161 -3.45 14.86 -2.25
CA GLU A 161 -3.11 14.63 -3.66
C GLU A 161 -2.04 13.53 -3.87
N SER A 162 -1.21 13.27 -2.87
CA SER A 162 -0.19 12.21 -2.93
C SER A 162 -0.55 10.93 -2.16
N LEU A 163 -1.71 10.92 -1.51
CA LEU A 163 -2.20 9.77 -0.76
C LEU A 163 -2.60 8.62 -1.70
N VAL A 164 -2.29 7.40 -1.28
CA VAL A 164 -2.83 6.16 -1.83
C VAL A 164 -3.55 5.43 -0.70
N ILE A 165 -4.78 4.96 -0.95
CA ILE A 165 -5.50 4.10 -0.01
C ILE A 165 -5.27 2.64 -0.39
N ALA A 166 -5.13 1.75 0.59
CA ALA A 166 -5.16 0.31 0.37
C ALA A 166 -6.28 -0.30 1.25
N TYR A 167 -7.26 -0.92 0.62
CA TYR A 167 -8.30 -1.64 1.34
C TYR A 167 -7.86 -3.09 1.58
N GLU A 168 -7.81 -3.48 2.83
CA GLU A 168 -7.45 -4.83 3.27
C GLU A 168 -8.69 -5.57 3.82
N PRO A 169 -9.28 -6.53 3.08
CA PRO A 169 -10.22 -7.48 3.67
C PRO A 169 -9.44 -8.42 4.60
N VAL A 170 -9.22 -8.02 5.88
CA VAL A 170 -8.31 -8.71 6.82
C VAL A 170 -8.70 -10.17 6.99
N TRP A 171 -10.00 -10.47 6.94
CA TRP A 171 -10.55 -11.82 6.98
C TRP A 171 -10.14 -12.72 5.80
N ALA A 172 -9.64 -12.11 4.71
CA ALA A 172 -9.20 -12.83 3.51
C ALA A 172 -7.66 -12.90 3.39
N ILE A 173 -6.90 -12.18 4.26
CA ILE A 173 -5.45 -12.14 4.17
C ILE A 173 -4.85 -13.40 4.81
N GLY A 174 -4.12 -14.21 4.03
CA GLY A 174 -3.43 -15.41 4.53
C GLY A 174 -4.34 -16.57 4.92
N THR A 175 -5.66 -16.46 4.72
CA THR A 175 -6.64 -17.49 5.13
C THR A 175 -7.03 -18.46 4.00
N GLY A 176 -6.57 -18.18 2.78
CA GLY A 176 -7.02 -18.89 1.57
C GLY A 176 -8.39 -18.45 1.04
N LYS A 177 -9.11 -17.60 1.76
CA LYS A 177 -10.31 -16.92 1.26
C LYS A 177 -9.91 -15.73 0.39
N THR A 178 -10.76 -15.38 -0.57
CA THR A 178 -10.58 -14.22 -1.44
C THR A 178 -11.91 -13.48 -1.51
N ALA A 179 -11.89 -12.16 -1.36
CA ALA A 179 -13.08 -11.37 -1.66
C ALA A 179 -13.35 -11.46 -3.17
N THR A 180 -14.63 -11.46 -3.56
CA THR A 180 -14.99 -11.38 -4.98
C THR A 180 -14.66 -9.99 -5.52
N ALA A 181 -14.57 -9.87 -6.84
CA ALA A 181 -14.33 -8.57 -7.48
C ALA A 181 -15.48 -7.59 -7.19
N GLU A 182 -16.72 -8.08 -7.06
CA GLU A 182 -17.89 -7.29 -6.67
C GLU A 182 -17.78 -6.79 -5.23
N GLN A 183 -17.34 -7.65 -4.29
CA GLN A 183 -17.12 -7.24 -2.91
C GLN A 183 -16.00 -6.20 -2.79
N ALA A 184 -14.94 -6.33 -3.59
CA ALA A 184 -13.89 -5.33 -3.67
C ALA A 184 -14.43 -4.01 -4.22
N GLU A 185 -15.20 -4.04 -5.32
CA GLU A 185 -15.81 -2.84 -5.90
C GLU A 185 -16.74 -2.14 -4.91
N GLU A 186 -17.62 -2.88 -4.24
CA GLU A 186 -18.57 -2.33 -3.28
C GLU A 186 -17.88 -1.49 -2.21
N ILE A 187 -16.84 -2.03 -1.58
CA ILE A 187 -16.13 -1.33 -0.50
C ILE A 187 -15.24 -0.20 -1.05
N HIS A 188 -14.62 -0.37 -2.21
CA HIS A 188 -13.83 0.68 -2.84
C HIS A 188 -14.69 1.88 -3.25
N ALA A 189 -15.88 1.63 -3.82
CA ALA A 189 -16.84 2.68 -4.13
C ALA A 189 -17.27 3.44 -2.85
N TYR A 190 -17.55 2.70 -1.77
CA TYR A 190 -17.91 3.31 -0.49
C TYR A 190 -16.74 4.14 0.09
N ILE A 191 -15.52 3.63 0.08
CA ILE A 191 -14.32 4.39 0.52
C ILE A 191 -14.22 5.69 -0.28
N ARG A 192 -14.41 5.65 -1.60
CA ARG A 192 -14.38 6.85 -2.44
C ARG A 192 -15.47 7.86 -2.07
N GLU A 193 -16.67 7.41 -1.74
CA GLU A 193 -17.74 8.30 -1.24
C GLU A 193 -17.35 8.96 0.09
N VAL A 194 -16.76 8.22 1.02
CA VAL A 194 -16.25 8.77 2.28
C VAL A 194 -15.19 9.84 2.00
N LEU A 195 -14.22 9.58 1.11
CA LEU A 195 -13.22 10.57 0.72
C LEU A 195 -13.84 11.79 0.06
N ARG A 196 -14.85 11.60 -0.81
CA ARG A 196 -15.58 12.68 -1.48
C ARG A 196 -16.30 13.61 -0.51
N SER A 197 -16.79 13.09 0.61
CA SER A 197 -17.45 13.90 1.64
C SER A 197 -16.54 14.97 2.25
N LYS A 198 -15.22 14.77 2.25
CA LYS A 198 -14.21 15.71 2.77
C LYS A 198 -13.51 16.48 1.67
N PHE A 199 -13.08 15.79 0.60
CA PHE A 199 -12.16 16.34 -0.41
C PHE A 199 -12.84 16.64 -1.76
N GLY A 200 -14.17 16.48 -1.83
CA GLY A 200 -14.93 16.78 -3.05
C GLY A 200 -14.43 16.03 -4.28
N ALA A 201 -14.28 16.75 -5.38
CA ALA A 201 -13.85 16.17 -6.66
C ALA A 201 -12.43 15.55 -6.62
N LYS A 202 -11.54 15.98 -5.71
CA LYS A 202 -10.20 15.41 -5.57
C LYS A 202 -10.22 13.92 -5.17
N ALA A 203 -11.29 13.45 -4.53
CA ALA A 203 -11.46 12.03 -4.22
C ALA A 203 -11.47 11.14 -5.47
N GLU A 204 -11.87 11.68 -6.63
CA GLU A 204 -11.84 10.96 -7.90
C GLU A 204 -10.43 10.69 -8.41
N GLU A 205 -9.44 11.39 -7.92
CA GLU A 205 -8.03 11.23 -8.33
C GLU A 205 -7.23 10.34 -7.38
N CYS A 206 -7.73 10.10 -6.15
CA CYS A 206 -7.07 9.27 -5.15
C CYS A 206 -7.10 7.79 -5.56
N PRO A 207 -5.93 7.13 -5.74
CA PRO A 207 -5.90 5.70 -6.02
C PRO A 207 -6.35 4.88 -4.82
N ILE A 208 -7.20 3.87 -5.06
CA ILE A 208 -7.62 2.91 -4.04
C ILE A 208 -7.21 1.51 -4.50
N LEU A 209 -6.32 0.87 -3.74
CA LEU A 209 -5.72 -0.42 -4.04
C LEU A 209 -6.44 -1.54 -3.30
N TYR A 210 -6.62 -2.68 -3.96
CA TYR A 210 -7.09 -3.89 -3.32
C TYR A 210 -5.93 -4.61 -2.60
N GLY A 211 -6.05 -4.79 -1.29
CA GLY A 211 -5.04 -5.41 -0.41
C GLY A 211 -5.31 -6.86 -0.03
N GLY A 212 -6.33 -7.49 -0.61
CA GLY A 212 -6.62 -8.91 -0.41
C GLY A 212 -5.78 -9.84 -1.29
N SER A 213 -6.12 -11.12 -1.31
CA SER A 213 -5.41 -12.12 -2.12
C SER A 213 -5.56 -11.84 -3.61
N CYS A 214 -4.47 -11.44 -4.25
CA CYS A 214 -4.39 -11.13 -5.68
C CYS A 214 -3.28 -11.97 -6.31
N LYS A 215 -3.58 -12.57 -7.48
CA LYS A 215 -2.69 -13.39 -8.30
C LYS A 215 -2.86 -13.00 -9.77
N PRO A 216 -1.95 -13.37 -10.67
CA PRO A 216 -2.11 -13.13 -12.11
C PRO A 216 -3.46 -13.61 -12.67
N SER A 217 -4.00 -14.73 -12.12
CA SER A 217 -5.24 -15.35 -12.59
C SER A 217 -6.53 -14.60 -12.23
N ASN A 218 -6.52 -13.72 -11.21
CA ASN A 218 -7.70 -12.96 -10.79
C ASN A 218 -7.51 -11.44 -10.86
N ALA A 219 -6.28 -10.97 -11.09
CA ALA A 219 -5.97 -9.55 -11.11
C ALA A 219 -6.79 -8.79 -12.17
N GLY A 220 -6.93 -9.33 -13.38
CA GLY A 220 -7.69 -8.69 -14.47
C GLY A 220 -9.15 -8.48 -14.12
N GLU A 221 -9.80 -9.45 -13.47
CA GLU A 221 -11.19 -9.33 -13.02
C GLU A 221 -11.34 -8.25 -11.94
N ILE A 222 -10.45 -8.26 -10.94
CA ILE A 222 -10.47 -7.30 -9.83
C ILE A 222 -10.17 -5.87 -10.34
N PHE A 223 -9.16 -5.70 -11.18
CA PHE A 223 -8.72 -4.39 -11.67
C PHE A 223 -9.61 -3.81 -12.78
N SER A 224 -10.51 -4.64 -13.35
CA SER A 224 -11.54 -4.16 -14.28
C SER A 224 -12.64 -3.35 -13.60
N LYS A 225 -12.74 -3.42 -12.27
CA LYS A 225 -13.77 -2.69 -11.51
C LYS A 225 -13.48 -1.19 -11.47
N GLU A 226 -14.53 -0.38 -11.52
CA GLU A 226 -14.45 1.06 -11.69
C GLU A 226 -13.65 1.75 -10.58
N ASN A 227 -13.81 1.31 -9.33
CA ASN A 227 -13.18 1.95 -8.18
C ASN A 227 -11.90 1.26 -7.71
N VAL A 228 -11.44 0.21 -8.38
CA VAL A 228 -10.18 -0.49 -8.09
C VAL A 228 -9.07 0.03 -8.98
N ASP A 229 -8.08 0.69 -8.37
CA ASP A 229 -6.98 1.33 -9.10
C ASP A 229 -5.68 0.52 -9.08
N GLY A 230 -5.76 -0.74 -8.63
CA GLY A 230 -4.62 -1.66 -8.56
C GLY A 230 -4.60 -2.48 -7.29
N GLY A 231 -3.40 -2.87 -6.85
CA GLY A 231 -3.28 -3.75 -5.70
C GLY A 231 -2.08 -3.48 -4.80
N LEU A 232 -2.27 -3.74 -3.49
CA LEU A 232 -1.19 -3.91 -2.52
C LEU A 232 -0.97 -5.42 -2.36
N ILE A 233 0.09 -5.94 -2.98
CA ILE A 233 0.31 -7.36 -3.23
C ILE A 233 1.23 -7.93 -2.16
N GLY A 234 0.79 -8.97 -1.44
CA GLY A 234 1.60 -9.68 -0.46
C GLY A 234 2.40 -10.82 -1.11
N GLY A 235 2.04 -12.08 -0.82
CA GLY A 235 2.82 -13.27 -1.20
C GLY A 235 3.17 -13.38 -2.69
N ALA A 236 2.30 -12.97 -3.60
CA ALA A 236 2.59 -12.97 -5.04
C ALA A 236 3.71 -11.99 -5.43
N ALA A 237 4.00 -10.96 -4.60
CA ALA A 237 5.11 -10.04 -4.83
C ALA A 237 6.49 -10.64 -4.51
N LEU A 238 6.54 -11.83 -3.92
CA LEU A 238 7.78 -12.56 -3.64
C LEU A 238 8.25 -13.45 -4.82
N LYS A 239 7.52 -13.41 -5.94
CA LYS A 239 7.87 -14.03 -7.21
C LYS A 239 7.75 -13.01 -8.32
N ALA A 240 8.84 -12.73 -9.01
CA ALA A 240 8.89 -11.72 -10.06
C ALA A 240 7.86 -11.99 -11.16
N GLU A 241 7.70 -13.24 -11.60
CA GLU A 241 6.73 -13.64 -12.61
C GLU A 241 5.30 -13.32 -12.20
N ASP A 242 4.90 -13.67 -10.97
CA ASP A 242 3.56 -13.40 -10.45
C ASP A 242 3.32 -11.88 -10.29
N PHE A 243 4.29 -11.16 -9.73
CA PHE A 243 4.18 -9.72 -9.52
C PHE A 243 4.06 -8.95 -10.83
N LEU A 244 4.90 -9.28 -11.81
CA LEU A 244 4.83 -8.71 -13.16
C LEU A 244 3.54 -9.14 -13.89
N GLY A 245 3.10 -10.38 -13.70
CA GLY A 245 1.83 -10.88 -14.23
C GLY A 245 0.62 -10.08 -13.73
N ILE A 246 0.63 -9.68 -12.44
CA ILE A 246 -0.38 -8.79 -11.87
C ILE A 246 -0.26 -7.38 -12.49
N GLY A 247 0.96 -6.86 -12.69
CA GLY A 247 1.18 -5.57 -13.34
C GLY A 247 0.67 -5.51 -14.80
N LYS A 248 0.62 -6.65 -15.49
CA LYS A 248 0.12 -6.76 -16.87
C LYS A 248 -1.42 -6.85 -16.97
N ALA A 249 -2.12 -6.86 -15.84
CA ALA A 249 -3.57 -7.03 -15.80
C ALA A 249 -4.39 -5.76 -16.15
N PHE A 250 -3.72 -4.63 -16.46
CA PHE A 250 -4.31 -3.36 -16.87
C PHE A 250 -4.32 -3.17 -18.39
#